data_97465c3b5f91ab6dc4dbeea57360bc7a
#
_entry.id   97465c3b5f91ab6dc4dbeea57360bc7a
#
_cell.length_a   1.000
_cell.length_b   1.000
_cell.length_c   1.000
_cell.angle_alpha   90.00
_cell.angle_beta   90.00
_cell.angle_gamma   90.00
#
_symmetry.space_group_name_H-M   'P 1'
#
loop_
_entity.id
_entity.type
_entity.pdbx_description
1 polymer ?
#
loop_
_entity_poly.entity_id
_entity_poly.type
_entity_poly.pdbx_seq_one_letter_code
_entity_poly.pdbx_strand_id
1 'polypeptide(L)'
;MPYRAAWAAQEAAHAEVVAGGEERVLLVEHPPVITFGRRPGGERNLIASTEQLTARGVEIVQSDRGGDITFHGPGQLVAYPIIRLAAHKLTVGGYVHSLEDAVIETLKEFGIAGEKDPAAIGVWVEDQMGALAKIPPMERHS
;
A
#
# COMPACT_ATOMS: atom_id res chain seq x y z
N MET A 1 -13.97 -0.44 -2.11
CA MET A 1 -13.94 0.15 -3.48
C MET A 1 -13.16 -0.78 -4.40
N PRO A 2 -13.61 -1.14 -5.64
CA PRO A 2 -12.82 -1.91 -6.59
C PRO A 2 -11.47 -1.25 -6.87
N TYR A 3 -10.41 -2.06 -7.05
CA TYR A 3 -9.05 -1.54 -7.17
C TYR A 3 -8.89 -0.56 -8.36
N ARG A 4 -9.42 -0.92 -9.53
CA ARG A 4 -9.37 -0.05 -10.73
C ARG A 4 -10.09 1.27 -10.55
N ALA A 5 -11.19 1.28 -9.79
CA ALA A 5 -11.92 2.52 -9.48
C ALA A 5 -11.10 3.41 -8.52
N ALA A 6 -10.44 2.81 -7.54
CA ALA A 6 -9.53 3.55 -6.66
C ALA A 6 -8.31 4.09 -7.42
N TRP A 7 -7.76 3.32 -8.36
CA TRP A 7 -6.66 3.77 -9.23
C TRP A 7 -7.08 4.99 -10.05
N ALA A 8 -8.22 4.91 -10.74
CA ALA A 8 -8.74 6.06 -11.51
C ALA A 8 -8.98 7.30 -10.62
N ALA A 9 -9.46 7.10 -9.38
CA ALA A 9 -9.63 8.20 -8.43
C ALA A 9 -8.28 8.81 -8.00
N GLN A 10 -7.23 7.99 -7.85
CA GLN A 10 -5.87 8.47 -7.55
C GLN A 10 -5.29 9.28 -8.72
N GLU A 11 -5.44 8.80 -9.96
CA GLU A 11 -4.97 9.52 -11.16
C GLU A 11 -5.67 10.89 -11.29
N ALA A 12 -6.98 10.92 -11.07
CA ALA A 12 -7.74 12.18 -11.09
C ALA A 12 -7.27 13.14 -9.98
N ALA A 13 -7.14 12.64 -8.75
CA ALA A 13 -6.65 13.44 -7.64
C ALA A 13 -5.21 13.93 -7.85
N HIS A 14 -4.33 13.09 -8.41
CA HIS A 14 -2.96 13.47 -8.75
C HIS A 14 -2.94 14.60 -9.78
N ALA A 15 -3.74 14.51 -10.85
CA ALA A 15 -3.84 15.56 -11.86
C ALA A 15 -4.30 16.90 -11.25
N GLU A 16 -5.28 16.88 -10.35
CA GLU A 16 -5.75 18.07 -9.63
C GLU A 16 -4.66 18.67 -8.75
N VAL A 17 -3.95 17.84 -7.97
CA VAL A 17 -2.86 18.29 -7.08
C VAL A 17 -1.71 18.90 -7.89
N VAL A 18 -1.34 18.29 -9.02
CA VAL A 18 -0.32 18.82 -9.93
C VAL A 18 -0.75 20.17 -10.51
N ALA A 19 -2.03 20.35 -10.82
CA ALA A 19 -2.58 21.62 -11.28
C ALA A 19 -2.69 22.70 -10.18
N GLY A 20 -2.22 22.43 -8.96
CA GLY A 20 -2.25 23.37 -7.85
C GLY A 20 -3.47 23.21 -6.92
N GLY A 21 -4.28 22.18 -7.12
CA GLY A 21 -5.40 21.84 -6.24
C GLY A 21 -4.97 21.33 -4.87
N GLU A 22 -5.95 21.02 -4.04
CA GLU A 22 -5.71 20.56 -2.66
C GLU A 22 -5.13 19.15 -2.61
N GLU A 23 -4.16 18.98 -1.72
CA GLU A 23 -3.61 17.67 -1.36
C GLU A 23 -4.65 16.84 -0.62
N ARG A 24 -4.61 15.53 -0.78
CA ARG A 24 -5.59 14.66 -0.13
C ARG A 24 -5.04 13.27 0.17
N VAL A 25 -5.70 12.60 1.08
CA VAL A 25 -5.50 11.17 1.33
C VAL A 25 -6.80 10.45 1.01
N LEU A 26 -6.73 9.46 0.12
CA LEU A 26 -7.86 8.57 -0.13
C LEU A 26 -7.73 7.37 0.81
N LEU A 27 -8.76 7.15 1.63
CA LEU A 27 -8.87 5.98 2.51
C LEU A 27 -9.88 5.02 1.90
N VAL A 28 -9.46 3.81 1.61
CA VAL A 28 -10.30 2.81 0.95
C VAL A 28 -10.12 1.43 1.56
N GLU A 29 -11.12 0.59 1.39
CA GLU A 29 -11.07 -0.84 1.60
C GLU A 29 -11.43 -1.51 0.27
N HIS A 30 -10.59 -2.44 -0.19
CA HIS A 30 -10.80 -3.14 -1.45
C HIS A 30 -11.55 -4.45 -1.26
N PRO A 31 -12.39 -4.89 -2.23
CA PRO A 31 -12.70 -6.30 -2.38
C PRO A 31 -11.43 -7.12 -2.57
N PRO A 32 -11.47 -8.45 -2.42
CA PRO A 32 -10.29 -9.29 -2.59
C PRO A 32 -9.62 -9.06 -3.94
N VAL A 33 -8.38 -8.59 -3.92
CA VAL A 33 -7.57 -8.31 -5.12
C VAL A 33 -6.11 -8.62 -4.86
N ILE A 34 -5.46 -9.22 -5.84
CA ILE A 34 -4.00 -9.37 -5.89
C ILE A 34 -3.46 -8.40 -6.92
N THR A 35 -2.51 -7.57 -6.51
CA THR A 35 -1.82 -6.64 -7.40
C THR A 35 -0.39 -7.09 -7.63
N PHE A 36 0.05 -7.06 -8.89
CA PHE A 36 1.45 -7.21 -9.25
C PHE A 36 2.06 -5.83 -9.47
N GLY A 37 3.22 -5.60 -8.87
CA GLY A 37 4.00 -4.40 -9.08
C GLY A 37 4.90 -4.51 -10.32
N ARG A 38 5.73 -3.47 -10.54
CA ARG A 38 6.66 -3.41 -11.69
C ARG A 38 7.83 -4.39 -11.64
N ARG A 39 8.08 -5.05 -10.49
CA ARG A 39 9.18 -6.02 -10.37
C ARG A 39 8.84 -7.28 -11.18
N PRO A 40 9.70 -7.70 -12.14
CA PRO A 40 9.46 -8.92 -12.90
C PRO A 40 9.50 -10.16 -12.00
N GLY A 41 8.66 -11.14 -12.31
CA GLY A 41 8.69 -12.45 -11.65
C GLY A 41 7.81 -12.59 -10.42
N GLY A 42 6.98 -11.59 -10.11
CA GLY A 42 6.00 -11.67 -9.00
C GLY A 42 5.05 -12.85 -9.10
N GLU A 43 4.76 -13.31 -10.33
CA GLU A 43 3.92 -14.48 -10.56
C GLU A 43 4.47 -15.76 -9.89
N ARG A 44 5.80 -15.86 -9.69
CA ARG A 44 6.43 -17.01 -9.02
C ARG A 44 6.09 -17.09 -7.54
N ASN A 45 5.67 -15.97 -6.96
CA ASN A 45 5.28 -15.88 -5.55
C ASN A 45 3.78 -16.17 -5.36
N LEU A 46 3.04 -16.39 -6.46
CA LEU A 46 1.64 -16.76 -6.43
C LEU A 46 1.52 -18.28 -6.30
N ILE A 47 1.07 -18.74 -5.13
CA ILE A 47 0.92 -20.17 -4.84
C ILE A 47 -0.35 -20.74 -5.50
N ALA A 48 -1.43 -19.95 -5.50
CA ALA A 48 -2.71 -20.35 -6.08
C ALA A 48 -2.75 -20.06 -7.59
N SER A 49 -3.40 -20.90 -8.38
CA SER A 49 -3.60 -20.63 -9.81
C SER A 49 -4.59 -19.48 -10.03
N THR A 50 -4.49 -18.83 -11.18
CA THR A 50 -5.43 -17.76 -11.59
C THR A 50 -6.88 -18.25 -11.57
N GLU A 51 -7.14 -19.49 -12.00
CA GLU A 51 -8.46 -20.08 -12.00
C GLU A 51 -8.99 -20.27 -10.57
N GLN A 52 -8.15 -20.71 -9.64
CA GLN A 52 -8.51 -20.86 -8.23
C GLN A 52 -8.86 -19.53 -7.58
N LEU A 53 -8.09 -18.47 -7.90
CA LEU A 53 -8.32 -17.12 -7.40
C LEU A 53 -9.61 -16.54 -7.96
N THR A 54 -9.82 -16.65 -9.27
CA THR A 54 -11.05 -16.19 -9.94
C THR A 54 -12.28 -16.89 -9.38
N ALA A 55 -12.21 -18.21 -9.16
CA ALA A 55 -13.30 -18.97 -8.55
C ALA A 55 -13.66 -18.53 -7.14
N ARG A 56 -12.72 -17.90 -6.43
CA ARG A 56 -12.91 -17.30 -5.10
C ARG A 56 -13.27 -15.80 -5.14
N GLY A 57 -13.50 -15.24 -6.33
CA GLY A 57 -13.82 -13.83 -6.50
C GLY A 57 -12.65 -12.87 -6.25
N VAL A 58 -11.41 -13.37 -6.33
CA VAL A 58 -10.22 -12.54 -6.19
C VAL A 58 -9.84 -11.94 -7.53
N GLU A 59 -9.83 -10.62 -7.65
CA GLU A 59 -9.36 -9.93 -8.85
C GLU A 59 -7.84 -9.99 -8.93
N ILE A 60 -7.29 -10.05 -10.14
CA ILE A 60 -5.85 -9.96 -10.39
C ILE A 60 -5.59 -8.73 -11.25
N VAL A 61 -4.72 -7.84 -10.79
CA VAL A 61 -4.42 -6.57 -11.46
C VAL A 61 -2.91 -6.37 -11.60
N GLN A 62 -2.47 -6.08 -12.82
CA GLN A 62 -1.14 -5.53 -13.05
C GLN A 62 -1.19 -4.04 -12.75
N SER A 63 -0.38 -3.56 -11.81
CA SER A 63 -0.30 -2.15 -11.44
C SER A 63 1.08 -1.56 -11.75
N ASP A 64 1.19 -0.24 -11.73
CA ASP A 64 2.42 0.51 -11.94
C ASP A 64 3.20 0.77 -10.64
N ARG A 65 2.70 0.29 -9.49
CA ARG A 65 3.35 0.46 -8.19
C ARG A 65 4.73 -0.20 -8.12
N GLY A 66 5.55 0.25 -7.21
CA GLY A 66 6.78 -0.43 -6.84
C GLY A 66 6.51 -1.76 -6.12
N GLY A 67 7.54 -2.58 -5.98
CA GLY A 67 7.46 -3.85 -5.27
C GLY A 67 7.02 -5.02 -6.15
N ASP A 68 6.64 -6.10 -5.51
CA ASP A 68 6.34 -7.40 -6.11
C ASP A 68 4.82 -7.67 -6.10
N ILE A 69 4.36 -8.65 -5.36
CA ILE A 69 2.96 -9.03 -5.23
C ILE A 69 2.37 -8.53 -3.91
N THR A 70 1.11 -8.07 -3.93
CA THR A 70 0.39 -7.67 -2.71
C THR A 70 -1.06 -8.14 -2.81
N PHE A 71 -1.61 -8.62 -1.69
CA PHE A 71 -3.02 -8.89 -1.54
C PHE A 71 -3.70 -7.76 -0.76
N HIS A 72 -4.86 -7.33 -1.24
CA HIS A 72 -5.77 -6.48 -0.50
C HIS A 72 -7.14 -7.16 -0.38
N GLY A 73 -7.84 -6.92 0.72
CA GLY A 73 -9.14 -7.52 0.96
C GLY A 73 -9.91 -6.84 2.09
N PRO A 74 -11.13 -7.31 2.36
CA PRO A 74 -11.97 -6.80 3.44
C PRO A 74 -11.24 -6.81 4.81
N GLY A 75 -11.41 -5.74 5.57
CA GLY A 75 -10.74 -5.52 6.85
C GLY A 75 -9.34 -4.89 6.73
N GLN A 76 -8.83 -4.67 5.52
CA GLN A 76 -7.57 -3.97 5.29
C GLN A 76 -7.83 -2.53 4.83
N LEU A 77 -7.51 -1.56 5.69
CA LEU A 77 -7.54 -0.14 5.32
C LEU A 77 -6.31 0.18 4.46
N VAL A 78 -6.55 0.75 3.29
CA VAL A 78 -5.50 1.23 2.39
C VAL A 78 -5.57 2.75 2.30
N ALA A 79 -4.45 3.42 2.51
CA ALA A 79 -4.32 4.86 2.41
C ALA A 79 -3.48 5.24 1.19
N TYR A 80 -4.00 6.12 0.35
CA TYR A 80 -3.31 6.68 -0.83
C TYR A 80 -3.11 8.19 -0.62
N PRO A 81 -1.98 8.63 -0.05
CA PRO A 81 -1.65 10.03 0.06
C PRO A 81 -1.25 10.61 -1.29
N ILE A 82 -1.90 11.70 -1.70
CA ILE A 82 -1.59 12.44 -2.91
C ILE A 82 -1.18 13.85 -2.48
N ILE A 83 0.15 14.06 -2.36
CA ILE A 83 0.74 15.25 -1.80
C ILE A 83 1.92 15.74 -2.64
N ARG A 84 2.22 17.05 -2.54
CA ARG A 84 3.40 17.67 -3.16
C ARG A 84 4.59 17.58 -2.20
N LEU A 85 5.47 16.62 -2.38
CA LEU A 85 6.62 16.40 -1.50
C LEU A 85 7.47 17.67 -1.31
N ALA A 86 7.66 18.45 -2.38
CA ALA A 86 8.42 19.70 -2.34
C ALA A 86 7.79 20.76 -1.41
N ALA A 87 6.45 20.84 -1.33
CA ALA A 87 5.75 21.74 -0.43
C ALA A 87 6.03 21.42 1.05
N HIS A 88 6.25 20.16 1.35
CA HIS A 88 6.57 19.66 2.69
C HIS A 88 8.08 19.52 2.93
N LYS A 89 8.94 19.94 1.98
CA LYS A 89 10.40 19.79 2.05
C LYS A 89 10.83 18.32 2.24
N LEU A 90 10.06 17.38 1.72
CA LEU A 90 10.32 15.96 1.82
C LEU A 90 11.04 15.45 0.57
N THR A 91 12.03 14.60 0.78
CA THR A 91 12.54 13.68 -0.25
C THR A 91 11.64 12.47 -0.32
N VAL A 92 11.75 11.68 -1.39
CA VAL A 92 11.00 10.41 -1.51
C VAL A 92 11.31 9.47 -0.33
N GLY A 93 12.58 9.35 0.07
CA GLY A 93 12.97 8.56 1.24
C GLY A 93 12.39 9.10 2.55
N GLY A 94 12.49 10.41 2.76
CA GLY A 94 11.89 11.06 3.94
C GLY A 94 10.38 10.89 4.01
N TYR A 95 9.69 10.95 2.87
CA TYR A 95 8.28 10.67 2.79
C TYR A 95 7.94 9.23 3.22
N VAL A 96 8.69 8.25 2.73
CA VAL A 96 8.47 6.84 3.12
C VAL A 96 8.65 6.67 4.63
N HIS A 97 9.69 7.25 5.21
CA HIS A 97 9.90 7.19 6.66
C HIS A 97 8.78 7.88 7.44
N SER A 98 8.24 9.00 6.94
CA SER A 98 7.08 9.66 7.56
C SER A 98 5.82 8.78 7.53
N LEU A 99 5.62 8.00 6.46
CA LEU A 99 4.52 7.02 6.39
C LEU A 99 4.70 5.88 7.39
N GLU A 100 5.93 5.37 7.53
CA GLU A 100 6.25 4.36 8.53
C GLU A 100 5.99 4.87 9.95
N ASP A 101 6.40 6.11 10.26
CA ASP A 101 6.14 6.74 11.55
C ASP A 101 4.64 6.89 11.81
N ALA A 102 3.88 7.35 10.82
CA ALA A 102 2.42 7.48 10.94
C ALA A 102 1.73 6.13 11.22
N VAL A 103 2.19 5.05 10.59
CA VAL A 103 1.67 3.69 10.86
C VAL A 103 2.02 3.26 12.27
N ILE A 104 3.27 3.46 12.72
CA ILE A 104 3.71 3.10 14.09
C ILE A 104 2.90 3.87 15.13
N GLU A 105 2.72 5.18 14.97
CA GLU A 105 1.91 5.98 15.90
C GLU A 105 0.45 5.52 15.91
N THR A 106 -0.12 5.20 14.74
CA THR A 106 -1.48 4.64 14.66
C THR A 106 -1.59 3.31 15.41
N LEU A 107 -0.63 2.40 15.25
CA LEU A 107 -0.61 1.10 15.92
C LEU A 107 -0.55 1.24 17.44
N LYS A 108 0.18 2.24 17.96
CA LYS A 108 0.26 2.52 19.40
C LYS A 108 -1.11 2.83 20.01
N GLU A 109 -1.99 3.54 19.28
CA GLU A 109 -3.35 3.83 19.75
C GLU A 109 -4.18 2.55 19.96
N PHE A 110 -3.80 1.45 19.27
CA PHE A 110 -4.41 0.13 19.43
C PHE A 110 -3.60 -0.80 20.36
N GLY A 111 -2.57 -0.28 21.04
CA GLY A 111 -1.71 -1.07 21.93
C GLY A 111 -0.78 -2.04 21.20
N ILE A 112 -0.52 -1.81 19.91
CA ILE A 112 0.35 -2.65 19.08
C ILE A 112 1.71 -1.97 18.93
N ALA A 113 2.79 -2.67 19.28
CA ALA A 113 4.15 -2.22 19.08
C ALA A 113 4.58 -2.51 17.62
N GLY A 114 4.80 -1.45 16.85
CA GLY A 114 5.36 -1.54 15.49
C GLY A 114 6.79 -1.03 15.48
N GLU A 115 7.64 -1.62 14.64
CA GLU A 115 9.03 -1.23 14.47
C GLU A 115 9.43 -1.15 13.00
N LYS A 116 10.51 -0.39 12.71
CA LYS A 116 11.14 -0.31 11.39
C LYS A 116 12.28 -1.32 11.31
N ASP A 117 12.43 -1.96 10.15
CA ASP A 117 13.62 -2.77 9.83
C ASP A 117 14.59 -1.90 8.99
N PRO A 118 15.84 -1.69 9.44
CA PRO A 118 16.84 -0.94 8.66
C PRO A 118 17.15 -1.54 7.28
N ALA A 119 16.92 -2.85 7.11
CA ALA A 119 17.20 -3.57 5.87
C ALA A 119 16.00 -3.62 4.92
N ALA A 120 14.79 -3.26 5.37
CA ALA A 120 13.58 -3.42 4.57
C ALA A 120 12.54 -2.32 4.86
N ILE A 121 12.07 -1.65 3.81
CA ILE A 121 11.00 -0.66 3.93
C ILE A 121 9.72 -1.32 4.45
N GLY A 122 9.09 -0.68 5.44
CA GLY A 122 7.81 -1.08 6.02
C GLY A 122 7.81 -1.06 7.53
N VAL A 123 6.66 -1.34 8.13
CA VAL A 123 6.50 -1.49 9.57
C VAL A 123 6.27 -2.96 9.88
N TRP A 124 6.88 -3.43 10.92
CA TRP A 124 6.85 -4.81 11.37
C TRP A 124 6.20 -4.89 12.74
N VAL A 125 5.42 -5.92 12.95
CA VAL A 125 4.81 -6.23 14.25
C VAL A 125 5.15 -7.66 14.63
N GLU A 126 5.38 -7.91 15.90
CA GLU A 126 5.55 -9.26 16.42
C GLU A 126 4.18 -9.97 16.45
N ASP A 127 4.10 -11.13 15.82
CA ASP A 127 2.90 -11.95 15.88
C ASP A 127 2.79 -12.70 17.22
N GLN A 128 1.66 -13.39 17.45
CA GLN A 128 1.43 -14.15 18.68
C GLN A 128 2.41 -15.33 18.86
N MET A 129 3.20 -15.65 17.85
CA MET A 129 4.22 -16.73 17.88
C MET A 129 5.64 -16.17 17.98
N GLY A 130 5.81 -14.83 18.12
CA GLY A 130 7.10 -14.16 18.21
C GLY A 130 7.79 -13.98 16.86
N ALA A 131 7.09 -14.17 15.74
CA ALA A 131 7.61 -13.89 14.41
C ALA A 131 7.25 -12.46 13.98
N LEU A 132 8.20 -11.76 13.37
CA LEU A 132 7.94 -10.44 12.80
C LEU A 132 7.10 -10.57 11.52
N ALA A 133 5.90 -10.00 11.54
CA ALA A 133 5.03 -9.89 10.39
C ALA A 133 5.10 -8.48 9.82
N LYS A 134 5.31 -8.36 8.51
CA LYS A 134 5.34 -7.08 7.83
C LYS A 134 3.94 -6.56 7.57
N ILE A 135 3.67 -5.33 8.03
CA ILE A 135 2.51 -4.59 7.55
C ILE A 135 2.79 -4.18 6.09
N PRO A 136 1.91 -4.50 5.14
CA PRO A 136 2.13 -4.16 3.74
C PRO A 136 2.46 -2.68 3.56
N PRO A 137 3.45 -2.34 2.71
CA PRO A 137 3.79 -0.94 2.47
C PRO A 137 2.62 -0.20 1.83
N MET A 138 2.49 1.07 2.16
CA MET A 138 1.61 1.97 1.42
C MET A 138 2.04 2.05 -0.04
N GLU A 139 1.09 1.96 -0.95
CA GLU A 139 1.38 2.02 -2.38
C GLU A 139 1.80 3.44 -2.77
N ARG A 140 2.87 3.53 -3.56
CA ARG A 140 3.33 4.79 -4.16
C ARG A 140 2.91 4.81 -5.61
N HIS A 141 2.18 5.83 -6.01
CA HIS A 141 2.07 6.22 -7.40
C HIS A 141 3.07 7.34 -7.68
N SER A 142 3.92 7.11 -8.63
CA SER A 142 4.90 8.09 -9.14
C SER A 142 4.31 8.91 -10.27
#